data_d8abd579d44ac0a0ca68386393a59d25
#
_entry.id   d8abd579d44ac0a0ca68386393a59d25
#
_cell.length_a   1.000
_cell.length_b   1.000
_cell.length_c   1.000
_cell.angle_alpha   90.00
_cell.angle_beta   90.00
_cell.angle_gamma   90.00
#
_symmetry.space_group_name_H-M   'P 1'
#
loop_
_entity.id
_entity.type
_entity.pdbx_description
1 polymer ?
#
loop_
_entity_poly.entity_id
_entity_poly.type
_entity_poly.pdbx_seq_one_letter_code
_entity_poly.pdbx_strand_id
1 'polypeptide(L)'
;MKKITLSLSLLALSAILIQCTPAQPETQEAVAETVVEEQAEDSRILPSWNDGRHRDRILDFVARVTDTSSVEYVAPDQRFAVFDNDGTLWSEQPIYFQLYFALDRAELLGIEHPEVALEGGYGPLLDLFALTHTAMTAREFDGIVTAWLDTAKHPETNKHFTDMVYQPMLELLDYLRANEFETWIVSGGGIDFMRPWTQKVYGIPPQQVIGSSVQTIFENTGDGPAIRRLGKVDFVDDKEGKPVGIQRHIGRIPILAVGNSDGDLQMLQYTASNELTNMQVYIHHTDSVREWAYDKDSHIGEFHKGYEYALDNDWIIVDMEKDWATIYPE
;
A
#
# COMPACT_ATOMS: atom_id res chain seq x y z
N MET A 1 52.14 -34.69 17.26
CA MET A 1 53.21 -35.22 16.37
C MET A 1 52.52 -35.92 15.17
N LYS A 2 52.64 -35.36 13.96
CA LYS A 2 52.59 -36.00 12.62
C LYS A 2 52.49 -34.86 11.61
N LYS A 3 53.48 -34.61 11.09
CA LYS A 3 54.31 -34.42 9.88
C LYS A 3 53.51 -33.87 8.67
N ILE A 4 53.95 -32.68 8.30
CA ILE A 4 53.72 -31.95 7.06
C ILE A 4 54.51 -32.66 5.94
N THR A 5 53.93 -32.86 4.78
CA THR A 5 54.67 -33.21 3.56
C THR A 5 54.34 -32.19 2.45
N LEU A 6 55.36 -31.49 2.06
CA LEU A 6 55.45 -30.51 0.99
C LEU A 6 55.76 -31.30 -0.32
N SER A 7 55.07 -31.08 -1.40
CA SER A 7 55.45 -31.59 -2.73
C SER A 7 55.63 -30.41 -3.70
N LEU A 8 56.87 -30.28 -4.12
CA LEU A 8 57.35 -29.39 -5.17
C LEU A 8 57.14 -30.07 -6.53
N SER A 9 56.59 -29.42 -7.52
CA SER A 9 56.61 -29.89 -8.89
C SER A 9 57.05 -28.79 -9.87
N LEU A 10 58.05 -29.19 -10.62
CA LEU A 10 58.92 -28.50 -11.58
C LEU A 10 58.16 -27.77 -12.70
N LEU A 11 58.68 -26.60 -13.07
CA LEU A 11 58.47 -25.90 -14.35
C LEU A 11 59.10 -26.70 -15.51
N ALA A 12 58.36 -26.86 -16.58
CA ALA A 12 58.88 -27.20 -17.90
C ALA A 12 58.63 -26.06 -18.90
N LEU A 13 59.69 -25.49 -19.35
CA LEU A 13 59.74 -24.39 -20.34
C LEU A 13 59.75 -25.02 -21.74
N SER A 14 58.73 -24.77 -22.56
CA SER A 14 58.73 -25.19 -23.99
C SER A 14 58.68 -23.94 -24.86
N ALA A 15 59.76 -23.77 -25.62
CA ALA A 15 59.88 -22.75 -26.66
C ALA A 15 59.07 -23.14 -27.90
N ILE A 16 58.21 -22.26 -28.38
CA ILE A 16 57.50 -22.41 -29.64
C ILE A 16 58.05 -21.42 -30.64
N LEU A 17 58.55 -21.96 -31.74
CA LEU A 17 59.05 -21.24 -32.91
C LEU A 17 57.87 -20.54 -33.68
N ILE A 18 58.07 -19.30 -33.95
CA ILE A 18 57.16 -18.47 -34.77
C ILE A 18 57.46 -18.73 -36.26
N GLN A 19 56.50 -19.31 -36.99
CA GLN A 19 56.49 -19.31 -38.45
C GLN A 19 55.56 -18.19 -38.93
N CYS A 20 56.13 -17.25 -39.72
CA CYS A 20 55.38 -16.23 -40.42
C CYS A 20 54.75 -16.82 -41.71
N THR A 21 53.43 -16.71 -41.83
CA THR A 21 52.69 -16.94 -43.08
C THR A 21 52.01 -15.61 -43.48
N PRO A 22 52.03 -15.25 -44.80
CA PRO A 22 51.54 -13.94 -45.23
C PRO A 22 49.98 -13.89 -45.18
N ALA A 23 49.46 -12.75 -44.76
CA ALA A 23 48.04 -12.41 -44.66
C ALA A 23 47.33 -12.33 -46.01
N GLN A 24 46.15 -12.97 -46.10
CA GLN A 24 45.15 -12.66 -47.12
C GLN A 24 44.21 -11.57 -46.60
N PRO A 25 43.60 -10.74 -47.47
CA PRO A 25 42.70 -9.69 -47.04
C PRO A 25 41.37 -10.25 -46.61
N GLU A 26 41.03 -10.03 -45.34
CA GLU A 26 39.69 -10.31 -44.78
C GLU A 26 38.68 -9.28 -45.31
N THR A 27 37.64 -9.77 -45.93
CA THR A 27 36.39 -9.07 -46.20
C THR A 27 35.77 -8.60 -44.90
N GLN A 28 35.61 -7.30 -44.69
CA GLN A 28 34.82 -6.72 -43.61
C GLN A 28 33.34 -7.11 -43.79
N GLU A 29 32.87 -8.07 -43.03
CA GLU A 29 31.44 -8.19 -42.76
C GLU A 29 31.04 -7.05 -41.83
N ALA A 30 30.10 -6.24 -42.31
CA ALA A 30 29.46 -5.20 -41.52
C ALA A 30 28.71 -5.84 -40.35
N VAL A 31 29.25 -5.69 -39.13
CA VAL A 31 28.52 -5.97 -37.89
C VAL A 31 27.42 -4.93 -37.81
N ALA A 32 26.17 -5.37 -38.04
CA ALA A 32 25.00 -4.55 -37.72
C ALA A 32 25.01 -4.30 -36.22
N GLU A 33 25.34 -3.12 -35.80
CA GLU A 33 25.02 -2.64 -34.44
C GLU A 33 23.50 -2.71 -34.26
N THR A 34 23.04 -3.72 -33.52
CA THR A 34 21.73 -3.71 -32.92
C THR A 34 21.74 -2.58 -31.90
N VAL A 35 21.21 -1.43 -32.30
CA VAL A 35 20.80 -0.37 -31.37
C VAL A 35 19.72 -0.99 -30.52
N VAL A 36 20.08 -1.40 -29.31
CA VAL A 36 19.13 -1.63 -28.23
C VAL A 36 18.58 -0.24 -27.95
N GLU A 37 17.38 0.05 -28.41
CA GLU A 37 16.58 1.15 -27.88
C GLU A 37 16.36 0.85 -26.40
N GLU A 38 17.24 1.40 -25.57
CA GLU A 38 17.02 1.57 -24.14
C GLU A 38 15.76 2.45 -24.07
N GLN A 39 14.61 1.83 -23.76
CA GLN A 39 13.40 2.57 -23.48
C GLN A 39 13.76 3.57 -22.39
N ALA A 40 13.81 4.84 -22.73
CA ALA A 40 13.94 5.91 -21.76
C ALA A 40 12.77 5.71 -20.78
N GLU A 41 13.07 5.26 -19.56
CA GLU A 41 12.11 5.31 -18.46
C GLU A 41 11.52 6.71 -18.45
N ASP A 42 10.20 6.82 -18.50
CA ASP A 42 9.52 8.11 -18.45
C ASP A 42 9.93 8.78 -17.14
N SER A 43 10.86 9.73 -17.25
CA SER A 43 11.38 10.49 -16.09
C SER A 43 10.36 11.44 -15.49
N ARG A 44 9.10 11.35 -15.95
CA ARG A 44 7.97 12.14 -15.48
C ARG A 44 7.60 11.74 -14.06
N ILE A 45 7.53 12.72 -13.17
CA ILE A 45 7.02 12.52 -11.81
C ILE A 45 5.53 12.15 -11.89
N LEU A 46 5.12 11.06 -11.21
CA LEU A 46 3.75 10.53 -11.23
C LEU A 46 3.27 10.21 -12.67
N PRO A 47 3.92 9.27 -13.38
CA PRO A 47 3.63 8.99 -14.79
C PRO A 47 2.22 8.46 -15.03
N SER A 48 1.60 7.75 -14.07
CA SER A 48 0.21 7.26 -14.16
C SER A 48 -0.85 8.32 -13.85
N TRP A 49 -0.45 9.55 -13.55
CA TRP A 49 -1.36 10.69 -13.43
C TRP A 49 -1.42 11.47 -14.74
N ASN A 50 -2.61 11.86 -15.17
CA ASN A 50 -2.77 12.79 -16.29
C ASN A 50 -2.27 14.19 -15.91
N ASP A 51 -1.84 14.98 -16.89
CA ASP A 51 -1.54 16.39 -16.67
C ASP A 51 -2.83 17.13 -16.31
N GLY A 52 -2.81 17.88 -15.21
CA GLY A 52 -3.99 18.57 -14.73
C GLY A 52 -3.80 19.22 -13.37
N ARG A 53 -4.82 20.01 -12.99
CA ARG A 53 -4.79 20.83 -11.77
C ARG A 53 -4.49 20.00 -10.51
N HIS A 54 -5.04 18.80 -10.37
CA HIS A 54 -4.92 18.03 -9.13
C HIS A 54 -3.51 17.48 -8.96
N ARG A 55 -2.93 16.90 -10.02
CA ARG A 55 -1.53 16.49 -10.03
C ARG A 55 -0.59 17.67 -9.75
N ASP A 56 -0.80 18.80 -10.42
CA ASP A 56 0.05 19.98 -10.25
C ASP A 56 -0.03 20.54 -8.83
N ARG A 57 -1.21 20.56 -8.19
CA ARG A 57 -1.38 20.97 -6.79
C ARG A 57 -0.61 20.06 -5.82
N ILE A 58 -0.59 18.74 -6.07
CA ILE A 58 0.16 17.78 -5.25
C ILE A 58 1.66 18.03 -5.39
N LEU A 59 2.16 18.16 -6.62
CA LEU A 59 3.58 18.43 -6.88
C LEU A 59 4.03 19.76 -6.29
N ASP A 60 3.22 20.82 -6.46
CA ASP A 60 3.48 22.15 -5.91
C ASP A 60 3.51 22.14 -4.37
N PHE A 61 2.56 21.44 -3.73
CA PHE A 61 2.56 21.27 -2.28
C PHE A 61 3.87 20.64 -1.78
N VAL A 62 4.26 19.49 -2.37
CA VAL A 62 5.49 18.81 -1.97
C VAL A 62 6.70 19.72 -2.21
N ALA A 63 6.78 20.40 -3.35
CA ALA A 63 7.87 21.33 -3.62
C ALA A 63 7.96 22.46 -2.58
N ARG A 64 6.83 23.08 -2.21
CA ARG A 64 6.80 24.19 -1.23
C ARG A 64 7.21 23.75 0.18
N VAL A 65 6.75 22.58 0.64
CA VAL A 65 7.05 22.10 1.99
C VAL A 65 8.44 21.47 2.12
N THR A 66 9.11 21.17 0.99
CA THR A 66 10.46 20.57 0.98
C THR A 66 11.57 21.57 0.66
N ASP A 67 11.25 22.72 0.05
CA ASP A 67 12.22 23.76 -0.25
C ASP A 67 12.61 24.51 1.02
N THR A 68 13.85 24.38 1.46
CA THR A 68 14.40 25.03 2.64
C THR A 68 14.40 26.58 2.55
N SER A 69 14.23 27.15 1.37
CA SER A 69 14.08 28.59 1.15
C SER A 69 12.63 29.08 1.20
N SER A 70 11.66 28.16 1.19
CA SER A 70 10.24 28.46 1.25
C SER A 70 9.81 28.88 2.67
N VAL A 71 8.90 29.83 2.76
CA VAL A 71 8.24 30.19 4.04
C VAL A 71 7.32 29.09 4.55
N GLU A 72 6.97 28.14 3.69
CA GLU A 72 6.12 26.97 3.96
C GLU A 72 6.94 25.69 4.24
N TYR A 73 8.27 25.81 4.35
CA TYR A 73 9.14 24.67 4.61
C TYR A 73 8.73 23.93 5.89
N VAL A 74 8.62 22.63 5.77
CA VAL A 74 8.36 21.71 6.89
C VAL A 74 9.57 20.79 7.05
N ALA A 75 10.10 20.69 8.26
CA ALA A 75 11.23 19.81 8.52
C ALA A 75 10.88 18.31 8.29
N PRO A 76 11.80 17.47 7.83
CA PRO A 76 11.54 16.07 7.51
C PRO A 76 10.87 15.28 8.63
N ASP A 77 11.26 15.51 9.88
CA ASP A 77 10.69 14.86 11.06
C ASP A 77 9.24 15.30 11.40
N GLN A 78 8.67 16.19 10.60
CA GLN A 78 7.29 16.65 10.70
C GLN A 78 6.47 16.36 9.44
N ARG A 79 7.06 15.73 8.41
CA ARG A 79 6.40 15.39 7.15
C ARG A 79 5.68 14.03 7.27
N PHE A 80 4.52 14.01 7.92
CA PHE A 80 3.67 12.82 8.02
C PHE A 80 2.56 12.88 6.98
N ALA A 81 2.42 11.80 6.21
CA ALA A 81 1.35 11.58 5.26
C ALA A 81 0.56 10.33 5.67
N VAL A 82 -0.75 10.44 5.77
CA VAL A 82 -1.65 9.35 6.16
C VAL A 82 -2.61 9.02 5.03
N PHE A 83 -2.86 7.74 4.84
CA PHE A 83 -3.69 7.21 3.77
C PHE A 83 -4.70 6.23 4.34
N ASP A 84 -5.95 6.34 3.92
CA ASP A 84 -6.84 5.20 4.03
C ASP A 84 -6.36 4.06 3.11
N ASN A 85 -6.89 2.86 3.27
CA ASN A 85 -6.50 1.69 2.50
C ASN A 85 -7.56 1.32 1.45
N ASP A 86 -8.75 0.90 1.91
CA ASP A 86 -9.83 0.43 1.06
C ASP A 86 -10.41 1.60 0.26
N GLY A 87 -10.45 1.48 -1.08
CA GLY A 87 -10.87 2.56 -1.97
C GLY A 87 -9.85 3.70 -2.14
N THR A 88 -8.74 3.70 -1.38
CA THR A 88 -7.70 4.74 -1.46
C THR A 88 -6.38 4.20 -2.01
N LEU A 89 -5.87 3.08 -1.51
CA LEU A 89 -4.64 2.45 -1.98
C LEU A 89 -4.89 1.21 -2.83
N TRP A 90 -6.00 0.52 -2.62
CA TRP A 90 -6.49 -0.60 -3.41
C TRP A 90 -8.01 -0.55 -3.57
N SER A 91 -8.57 -1.37 -4.46
CA SER A 91 -10.01 -1.44 -4.67
C SER A 91 -10.77 -1.97 -3.44
N GLU A 92 -12.05 -1.62 -3.33
CA GLU A 92 -12.91 -2.04 -2.22
C GLU A 92 -14.26 -2.64 -2.67
N GLN A 93 -14.56 -2.58 -3.95
CA GLN A 93 -15.83 -3.06 -4.51
C GLN A 93 -15.75 -4.52 -4.98
N PRO A 94 -16.89 -5.25 -5.00
CA PRO A 94 -18.21 -4.87 -4.47
C PRO A 94 -18.34 -4.98 -2.95
N ILE A 95 -17.37 -5.59 -2.27
CA ILE A 95 -17.22 -5.63 -0.80
C ILE A 95 -15.75 -5.54 -0.43
N TYR A 96 -15.46 -5.04 0.79
CA TYR A 96 -14.09 -4.93 1.30
C TYR A 96 -13.31 -6.23 1.16
N PHE A 97 -12.05 -6.17 0.74
CA PHE A 97 -11.25 -7.39 0.51
C PHE A 97 -11.05 -8.22 1.78
N GLN A 98 -11.02 -7.60 2.94
CA GLN A 98 -11.01 -8.31 4.21
C GLN A 98 -12.31 -9.10 4.48
N LEU A 99 -13.44 -8.72 3.89
CA LEU A 99 -14.67 -9.51 3.98
C LEU A 99 -14.59 -10.79 3.17
N TYR A 100 -13.99 -10.76 1.97
CA TYR A 100 -13.72 -11.99 1.21
C TYR A 100 -12.85 -12.95 2.03
N PHE A 101 -11.79 -12.44 2.66
CA PHE A 101 -10.97 -13.24 3.57
C PHE A 101 -11.81 -13.85 4.72
N ALA A 102 -12.70 -13.07 5.33
CA ALA A 102 -13.55 -13.55 6.42
C ALA A 102 -14.52 -14.63 5.94
N LEU A 103 -15.13 -14.47 4.75
CA LEU A 103 -16.06 -15.43 4.16
C LEU A 103 -15.35 -16.74 3.82
N ASP A 104 -14.23 -16.69 3.11
CA ASP A 104 -13.43 -17.88 2.74
C ASP A 104 -12.97 -18.64 3.98
N ARG A 105 -12.54 -17.89 5.01
CA ARG A 105 -12.13 -18.49 6.26
C ARG A 105 -13.30 -19.10 7.04
N ALA A 106 -14.48 -18.49 7.00
CA ALA A 106 -15.69 -19.03 7.61
C ALA A 106 -16.09 -20.36 6.98
N GLU A 107 -16.00 -20.47 5.65
CA GLU A 107 -16.24 -21.72 4.94
C GLU A 107 -15.24 -22.81 5.39
N LEU A 108 -13.95 -22.50 5.48
CA LEU A 108 -12.92 -23.42 5.98
C LEU A 108 -13.17 -23.88 7.42
N LEU A 109 -13.79 -23.03 8.24
CA LEU A 109 -14.16 -23.33 9.63
C LEU A 109 -15.50 -24.08 9.74
N GLY A 110 -16.22 -24.30 8.65
CA GLY A 110 -17.51 -24.96 8.61
C GLY A 110 -18.65 -24.10 9.18
N ILE A 111 -18.53 -22.77 9.12
CA ILE A 111 -19.60 -21.83 9.49
C ILE A 111 -20.64 -21.85 8.36
N GLU A 112 -21.87 -22.19 8.68
CA GLU A 112 -22.97 -22.22 7.72
C GLU A 112 -23.47 -20.80 7.43
N HIS A 113 -23.70 -20.48 6.15
CA HIS A 113 -24.28 -19.20 5.68
C HIS A 113 -23.56 -17.93 6.20
N PRO A 114 -22.23 -17.81 6.06
CA PRO A 114 -21.51 -16.63 6.55
C PRO A 114 -21.91 -15.35 5.84
N GLU A 115 -22.43 -15.44 4.60
CA GLU A 115 -22.91 -14.31 3.79
C GLU A 115 -24.08 -13.55 4.44
N VAL A 116 -24.85 -14.19 5.30
CA VAL A 116 -25.94 -13.54 6.05
C VAL A 116 -25.42 -12.42 6.96
N ALA A 117 -24.16 -12.47 7.36
CA ALA A 117 -23.54 -11.42 8.14
C ALA A 117 -23.46 -10.09 7.36
N LEU A 118 -23.40 -10.14 6.02
CA LEU A 118 -23.35 -8.95 5.17
C LEU A 118 -24.69 -8.19 5.13
N GLU A 119 -25.80 -8.91 5.28
CA GLU A 119 -27.16 -8.34 5.28
C GLU A 119 -27.61 -7.89 6.68
N GLY A 120 -27.01 -8.44 7.71
CA GLY A 120 -27.42 -8.26 9.12
C GLY A 120 -26.94 -6.96 9.77
N GLY A 121 -26.19 -6.13 9.07
CA GLY A 121 -25.61 -4.90 9.59
C GLY A 121 -24.37 -5.14 10.49
N TYR A 122 -24.04 -4.15 11.32
CA TYR A 122 -22.75 -4.12 12.03
C TYR A 122 -22.53 -5.26 13.03
N GLY A 123 -23.57 -5.69 13.75
CA GLY A 123 -23.46 -6.74 14.79
C GLY A 123 -23.04 -8.10 14.20
N PRO A 124 -23.81 -8.69 13.27
CA PRO A 124 -23.44 -9.95 12.62
C PRO A 124 -22.08 -9.90 11.92
N LEU A 125 -21.69 -8.77 11.37
CA LEU A 125 -20.38 -8.58 10.77
C LEU A 125 -19.25 -8.69 11.82
N LEU A 126 -19.41 -8.07 12.98
CA LEU A 126 -18.46 -8.21 14.10
C LEU A 126 -18.38 -9.65 14.61
N ASP A 127 -19.51 -10.37 14.65
CA ASP A 127 -19.53 -11.79 15.03
C ASP A 127 -18.75 -12.64 14.02
N LEU A 128 -18.90 -12.39 12.74
CA LEU A 128 -18.13 -13.05 11.69
C LEU A 128 -16.62 -12.79 11.88
N PHE A 129 -16.22 -11.55 12.10
CA PHE A 129 -14.82 -11.21 12.37
C PHE A 129 -14.31 -11.88 13.66
N ALA A 130 -15.11 -11.89 14.73
CA ALA A 130 -14.73 -12.58 15.98
C ALA A 130 -14.47 -14.06 15.75
N LEU A 131 -15.28 -14.74 14.94
CA LEU A 131 -15.12 -16.17 14.65
C LEU A 131 -13.92 -16.45 13.73
N THR A 132 -13.67 -15.61 12.76
CA THR A 132 -12.67 -15.86 11.71
C THR A 132 -11.28 -15.29 12.02
N HIS A 133 -11.18 -14.26 12.86
CA HIS A 133 -9.94 -13.50 13.10
C HIS A 133 -9.34 -13.72 14.50
N THR A 134 -9.93 -14.55 15.36
CA THR A 134 -9.51 -14.68 16.76
C THR A 134 -9.29 -16.12 17.20
N ALA A 135 -9.10 -16.36 18.50
CA ALA A 135 -8.80 -17.66 19.11
C ALA A 135 -7.47 -18.30 18.62
N MET A 136 -6.54 -17.48 18.11
CA MET A 136 -5.22 -17.88 17.66
C MET A 136 -4.18 -16.82 18.07
N THR A 137 -2.91 -17.12 17.91
CA THR A 137 -1.85 -16.14 18.11
C THR A 137 -1.77 -15.15 16.94
N ALA A 138 -1.18 -13.98 17.16
CA ALA A 138 -0.92 -13.00 16.10
C ALA A 138 -0.08 -13.63 14.98
N ARG A 139 0.94 -14.40 15.31
CA ARG A 139 1.81 -15.08 14.31
C ARG A 139 1.05 -16.11 13.46
N GLU A 140 0.12 -16.87 14.06
CA GLU A 140 -0.73 -17.79 13.30
C GLU A 140 -1.64 -17.02 12.34
N PHE A 141 -2.22 -15.91 12.81
CA PHE A 141 -3.07 -15.06 11.97
C PHE A 141 -2.30 -14.45 10.80
N ASP A 142 -1.10 -13.91 11.03
CA ASP A 142 -0.22 -13.39 9.97
C ASP A 142 0.05 -14.45 8.89
N GLY A 143 0.35 -15.68 9.30
CA GLY A 143 0.57 -16.79 8.36
C GLY A 143 -0.67 -17.13 7.54
N ILE A 144 -1.86 -17.08 8.15
CA ILE A 144 -3.13 -17.35 7.48
C ILE A 144 -3.46 -16.25 6.46
N VAL A 145 -3.30 -14.99 6.83
CA VAL A 145 -3.52 -13.85 5.91
C VAL A 145 -2.56 -13.92 4.73
N THR A 146 -1.28 -14.17 4.98
CA THR A 146 -0.27 -14.28 3.92
C THR A 146 -0.62 -15.41 2.95
N ALA A 147 -0.92 -16.61 3.47
CA ALA A 147 -1.28 -17.76 2.63
C ALA A 147 -2.55 -17.53 1.78
N TRP A 148 -3.52 -16.82 2.34
CA TRP A 148 -4.73 -16.44 1.61
C TRP A 148 -4.42 -15.47 0.47
N LEU A 149 -3.70 -14.38 0.73
CA LEU A 149 -3.35 -13.39 -0.28
C LEU A 149 -2.48 -13.95 -1.41
N ASP A 150 -1.66 -14.96 -1.13
CA ASP A 150 -0.84 -15.62 -2.15
C ASP A 150 -1.67 -16.44 -3.15
N THR A 151 -2.90 -16.82 -2.81
CA THR A 151 -3.71 -17.72 -3.63
C THR A 151 -5.08 -17.19 -4.02
N ALA A 152 -5.70 -16.38 -3.15
CA ALA A 152 -7.04 -15.87 -3.37
C ALA A 152 -7.10 -14.83 -4.50
N LYS A 153 -8.23 -14.84 -5.18
CA LYS A 153 -8.48 -13.94 -6.31
C LYS A 153 -9.85 -13.31 -6.17
N HIS A 154 -9.92 -12.06 -6.58
CA HIS A 154 -11.18 -11.34 -6.67
C HIS A 154 -12.16 -12.04 -7.63
N PRO A 155 -13.42 -12.30 -7.21
CA PRO A 155 -14.34 -13.15 -7.97
C PRO A 155 -14.74 -12.58 -9.34
N GLU A 156 -14.80 -11.26 -9.48
CA GLU A 156 -15.21 -10.62 -10.74
C GLU A 156 -14.03 -10.39 -11.69
N THR A 157 -12.87 -9.96 -11.16
CA THR A 157 -11.73 -9.61 -12.01
C THR A 157 -10.76 -10.75 -12.24
N ASN A 158 -10.81 -11.80 -11.41
CA ASN A 158 -9.86 -12.92 -11.37
C ASN A 158 -8.39 -12.50 -11.14
N LYS A 159 -8.15 -11.26 -10.66
CA LYS A 159 -6.83 -10.78 -10.22
C LYS A 159 -6.58 -11.20 -8.76
N HIS A 160 -5.32 -11.33 -8.37
CA HIS A 160 -5.02 -11.37 -6.93
C HIS A 160 -5.40 -10.04 -6.28
N PHE A 161 -5.83 -10.07 -5.03
CA PHE A 161 -6.22 -8.84 -4.33
C PHE A 161 -5.07 -7.82 -4.28
N THR A 162 -3.84 -8.29 -4.12
CA THR A 162 -2.63 -7.45 -4.13
C THR A 162 -2.25 -6.88 -5.50
N ASP A 163 -2.86 -7.36 -6.60
CA ASP A 163 -2.71 -6.80 -7.94
C ASP A 163 -3.77 -5.72 -8.24
N MET A 164 -4.71 -5.50 -7.31
CA MET A 164 -5.76 -4.50 -7.42
C MET A 164 -5.43 -3.23 -6.60
N VAL A 165 -4.15 -2.93 -6.49
CA VAL A 165 -3.61 -1.69 -5.90
C VAL A 165 -3.58 -0.59 -6.96
N TYR A 166 -3.80 0.65 -6.55
CA TYR A 166 -3.84 1.76 -7.50
C TYR A 166 -2.43 2.22 -7.85
N GLN A 167 -2.01 2.06 -9.10
CA GLN A 167 -0.71 2.46 -9.60
C GLN A 167 -0.39 3.94 -9.33
N PRO A 168 -1.31 4.91 -9.54
CA PRO A 168 -1.05 6.31 -9.23
C PRO A 168 -0.76 6.56 -7.76
N MET A 169 -1.34 5.75 -6.86
CA MET A 169 -1.10 5.87 -5.42
C MET A 169 0.23 5.25 -5.00
N LEU A 170 0.67 4.16 -5.64
CA LEU A 170 2.02 3.63 -5.44
C LEU A 170 3.07 4.68 -5.81
N GLU A 171 2.89 5.34 -6.95
CA GLU A 171 3.78 6.43 -7.40
C GLU A 171 3.78 7.62 -6.43
N LEU A 172 2.61 8.00 -5.91
CA LEU A 172 2.50 9.06 -4.90
C LEU A 172 3.22 8.69 -3.61
N LEU A 173 3.07 7.45 -3.12
CA LEU A 173 3.78 6.95 -1.94
C LEU A 173 5.30 7.00 -2.14
N ASP A 174 5.79 6.55 -3.31
CA ASP A 174 7.22 6.58 -3.64
C ASP A 174 7.74 8.01 -3.76
N TYR A 175 7.00 8.89 -4.42
CA TYR A 175 7.35 10.30 -4.55
C TYR A 175 7.42 11.01 -3.20
N LEU A 176 6.47 10.77 -2.31
CA LEU A 176 6.48 11.33 -0.96
C LEU A 176 7.69 10.85 -0.15
N ARG A 177 7.98 9.54 -0.16
CA ARG A 177 9.16 8.99 0.52
C ARG A 177 10.47 9.52 -0.04
N ALA A 178 10.57 9.69 -1.37
CA ALA A 178 11.73 10.32 -2.01
C ALA A 178 11.93 11.78 -1.56
N ASN A 179 10.86 12.43 -1.08
CA ASN A 179 10.85 13.78 -0.51
C ASN A 179 10.80 13.77 1.04
N GLU A 180 11.28 12.68 1.66
CA GLU A 180 11.44 12.53 3.11
C GLU A 180 10.13 12.63 3.91
N PHE A 181 8.99 12.23 3.31
CA PHE A 181 7.75 12.02 4.05
C PHE A 181 7.73 10.63 4.68
N GLU A 182 7.19 10.54 5.86
CA GLU A 182 6.83 9.29 6.50
C GLU A 182 5.37 8.95 6.14
N THR A 183 5.17 7.81 5.46
CA THR A 183 3.85 7.39 4.94
C THR A 183 3.21 6.34 5.84
N TRP A 184 1.96 6.55 6.23
CA TRP A 184 1.21 5.71 7.17
C TRP A 184 -0.13 5.28 6.58
N ILE A 185 -0.58 4.07 6.91
CA ILE A 185 -1.96 3.64 6.68
C ILE A 185 -2.79 3.94 7.93
N VAL A 186 -4.01 4.47 7.74
CA VAL A 186 -5.02 4.74 8.78
C VAL A 186 -6.36 4.26 8.25
N SER A 187 -6.77 3.03 8.59
CA SER A 187 -7.86 2.32 7.94
C SER A 187 -8.89 1.76 8.91
N GLY A 188 -10.16 1.76 8.50
CA GLY A 188 -11.23 1.02 9.17
C GLY A 188 -11.00 -0.49 9.20
N GLY A 189 -10.21 -1.02 8.28
CA GLY A 189 -9.80 -2.42 8.21
C GLY A 189 -8.97 -2.88 9.40
N GLY A 190 -8.83 -4.20 9.54
CA GLY A 190 -8.09 -4.81 10.65
C GLY A 190 -6.58 -4.59 10.53
N ILE A 191 -5.98 -3.98 11.57
CA ILE A 191 -4.54 -3.71 11.63
C ILE A 191 -3.70 -4.96 11.37
N ASP A 192 -4.08 -6.10 11.95
CA ASP A 192 -3.35 -7.36 11.81
C ASP A 192 -3.60 -8.05 10.46
N PHE A 193 -4.70 -7.71 9.76
CA PHE A 193 -4.92 -8.15 8.38
C PHE A 193 -4.00 -7.43 7.41
N MET A 194 -3.73 -6.14 7.64
CA MET A 194 -2.90 -5.33 6.75
C MET A 194 -1.39 -5.54 6.94
N ARG A 195 -0.91 -5.59 8.17
CA ARG A 195 0.53 -5.66 8.53
C ARG A 195 1.35 -6.73 7.81
N PRO A 196 0.84 -7.95 7.55
CA PRO A 196 1.63 -9.00 6.90
C PRO A 196 2.09 -8.70 5.48
N TRP A 197 1.43 -7.79 4.77
CA TRP A 197 1.64 -7.61 3.33
C TRP A 197 1.94 -6.16 2.89
N THR A 198 1.59 -5.14 3.69
CA THR A 198 1.71 -3.73 3.27
C THR A 198 3.13 -3.31 2.93
N GLN A 199 4.15 -3.86 3.60
CA GLN A 199 5.54 -3.55 3.26
C GLN A 199 5.94 -4.06 1.89
N LYS A 200 5.49 -5.27 1.51
CA LYS A 200 5.77 -5.85 0.19
C LYS A 200 5.05 -5.10 -0.94
N VAL A 201 3.83 -4.67 -0.68
CA VAL A 201 2.94 -4.10 -1.71
C VAL A 201 3.07 -2.58 -1.81
N TYR A 202 3.10 -1.88 -0.70
CA TYR A 202 3.13 -0.40 -0.66
C TYR A 202 4.48 0.20 -0.24
N GLY A 203 5.41 -0.62 0.25
CA GLY A 203 6.61 -0.13 0.91
C GLY A 203 6.35 0.46 2.30
N ILE A 204 5.15 0.29 2.87
CA ILE A 204 4.77 0.77 4.20
C ILE A 204 4.99 -0.35 5.22
N PRO A 205 5.95 -0.19 6.16
CA PRO A 205 6.28 -1.22 7.12
C PRO A 205 5.18 -1.40 8.18
N PRO A 206 5.09 -2.58 8.84
CA PRO A 206 3.97 -2.92 9.73
C PRO A 206 3.78 -1.96 10.93
N GLN A 207 4.83 -1.29 11.38
CA GLN A 207 4.72 -0.27 12.45
C GLN A 207 4.05 1.02 11.99
N GLN A 208 3.98 1.28 10.68
CA GLN A 208 3.31 2.44 10.06
C GLN A 208 1.88 2.11 9.60
N VAL A 209 1.29 1.04 10.13
CA VAL A 209 -0.09 0.64 9.87
C VAL A 209 -0.91 0.83 11.13
N ILE A 210 -1.93 1.67 11.04
CA ILE A 210 -2.98 1.91 12.03
C ILE A 210 -4.27 1.31 11.48
N GLY A 211 -5.06 0.67 12.32
CA GLY A 211 -6.32 0.05 11.90
C GLY A 211 -7.15 -0.43 13.08
N SER A 212 -8.34 -0.90 12.80
CA SER A 212 -9.19 -1.51 13.81
C SER A 212 -8.53 -2.75 14.42
N SER A 213 -8.70 -2.96 15.71
CA SER A 213 -8.01 -4.00 16.45
C SER A 213 -8.92 -4.81 17.36
N VAL A 214 -8.52 -6.05 17.61
CA VAL A 214 -9.10 -6.90 18.65
C VAL A 214 -8.24 -6.88 19.90
N GLN A 215 -8.82 -7.17 21.04
CA GLN A 215 -8.08 -7.32 22.29
C GLN A 215 -7.07 -8.44 22.18
N THR A 216 -5.91 -8.23 22.78
CA THR A 216 -4.83 -9.21 22.81
C THR A 216 -4.33 -9.41 24.22
N ILE A 217 -3.80 -10.61 24.52
CA ILE A 217 -3.11 -10.91 25.77
C ILE A 217 -1.76 -11.56 25.50
N PHE A 218 -0.84 -11.30 26.39
CA PHE A 218 0.41 -12.07 26.42
C PHE A 218 0.15 -13.40 27.14
N GLU A 219 0.65 -14.51 26.58
CA GLU A 219 0.62 -15.82 27.21
C GLU A 219 1.91 -16.59 26.95
N ASN A 220 2.26 -17.51 27.87
CA ASN A 220 3.29 -18.52 27.64
C ASN A 220 2.61 -19.81 27.20
N THR A 221 2.77 -20.17 25.94
CA THR A 221 2.30 -21.45 25.38
C THR A 221 3.38 -22.54 25.54
N GLY A 222 3.04 -23.80 25.19
CA GLY A 222 4.04 -24.87 25.12
C GLY A 222 5.18 -24.58 24.13
N ASP A 223 4.93 -23.71 23.14
CA ASP A 223 5.88 -23.29 22.11
C ASP A 223 6.60 -21.97 22.45
N GLY A 224 6.36 -21.41 23.64
CA GLY A 224 6.98 -20.17 24.11
C GLY A 224 6.05 -18.97 24.22
N PRO A 225 6.61 -17.76 24.41
CA PRO A 225 5.84 -16.51 24.52
C PRO A 225 5.06 -16.19 23.25
N ALA A 226 3.78 -15.82 23.40
CA ALA A 226 2.90 -15.46 22.29
C ALA A 226 1.93 -14.33 22.66
N ILE A 227 1.43 -13.65 21.65
CA ILE A 227 0.31 -12.71 21.73
C ILE A 227 -0.91 -13.43 21.17
N ARG A 228 -1.91 -13.68 22.03
CA ARG A 228 -3.19 -14.30 21.64
C ARG A 228 -4.22 -13.23 21.32
N ARG A 229 -4.95 -13.42 20.22
CA ARG A 229 -6.05 -12.60 19.76
C ARG A 229 -7.35 -13.08 20.38
N LEU A 230 -8.11 -12.15 20.97
CA LEU A 230 -9.38 -12.44 21.65
C LEU A 230 -10.56 -12.02 20.75
N GLY A 231 -11.72 -12.71 20.90
CA GLY A 231 -12.96 -12.43 20.17
C GLY A 231 -13.68 -11.17 20.65
N LYS A 232 -12.96 -10.08 20.86
CA LYS A 232 -13.53 -8.81 21.31
C LYS A 232 -12.79 -7.64 20.65
N VAL A 233 -13.56 -6.71 20.08
CA VAL A 233 -13.01 -5.47 19.53
C VAL A 233 -12.36 -4.64 20.64
N ASP A 234 -11.16 -4.13 20.38
CA ASP A 234 -10.44 -3.20 21.25
C ASP A 234 -10.61 -1.75 20.77
N PHE A 235 -10.44 -1.54 19.46
CA PHE A 235 -10.51 -0.21 18.85
C PHE A 235 -11.09 -0.29 17.43
N VAL A 236 -11.93 0.68 17.07
CA VAL A 236 -12.43 0.87 15.70
C VAL A 236 -11.81 2.14 15.13
N ASP A 237 -11.03 1.98 14.07
CA ASP A 237 -10.27 3.06 13.42
C ASP A 237 -11.02 3.60 12.19
N ASP A 238 -12.28 3.98 12.41
CA ASP A 238 -13.16 4.54 11.39
C ASP A 238 -13.74 5.87 11.87
N LYS A 239 -14.00 6.80 10.97
CA LYS A 239 -14.55 8.13 11.27
C LYS A 239 -13.73 8.83 12.37
N GLU A 240 -14.36 9.16 13.51
CA GLU A 240 -13.70 9.78 14.67
C GLU A 240 -12.58 8.91 15.26
N GLY A 241 -12.59 7.60 14.99
CA GLY A 241 -11.52 6.69 15.38
C GLY A 241 -10.20 7.02 14.70
N LYS A 242 -10.19 7.37 13.41
CA LYS A 242 -8.97 7.63 12.65
C LYS A 242 -8.07 8.71 13.26
N PRO A 243 -8.53 9.92 13.60
CA PRO A 243 -7.70 10.89 14.30
C PRO A 243 -7.25 10.44 15.70
N VAL A 244 -8.04 9.63 16.40
CA VAL A 244 -7.65 9.03 17.68
C VAL A 244 -6.53 8.01 17.48
N GLY A 245 -6.61 7.17 16.44
CA GLY A 245 -5.56 6.24 16.03
C GLY A 245 -4.27 6.96 15.68
N ILE A 246 -4.33 8.02 14.88
CA ILE A 246 -3.19 8.89 14.55
C ILE A 246 -2.54 9.44 15.83
N GLN A 247 -3.32 10.01 16.74
CA GLN A 247 -2.79 10.56 17.99
C GLN A 247 -2.13 9.49 18.86
N ARG A 248 -2.65 8.26 18.90
CA ARG A 248 -2.10 7.16 19.70
C ARG A 248 -0.77 6.62 19.14
N HIS A 249 -0.65 6.53 17.82
CA HIS A 249 0.45 5.82 17.16
C HIS A 249 1.52 6.74 16.59
N ILE A 250 1.13 7.91 16.07
CA ILE A 250 2.05 8.92 15.52
C ILE A 250 2.34 10.00 16.56
N GLY A 251 1.33 10.45 17.32
CA GLY A 251 1.46 11.52 18.33
C GLY A 251 1.67 12.90 17.73
N ARG A 252 1.43 13.09 16.44
CA ARG A 252 1.55 14.35 15.69
C ARG A 252 0.41 14.46 14.69
N ILE A 253 0.05 15.70 14.31
CA ILE A 253 -0.93 15.96 13.25
C ILE A 253 -0.22 15.82 11.90
N PRO A 254 -0.73 14.99 10.96
CA PRO A 254 -0.17 14.87 9.61
C PRO A 254 -0.24 16.20 8.84
N ILE A 255 0.59 16.34 7.79
CA ILE A 255 0.48 17.44 6.83
C ILE A 255 -0.14 17.03 5.49
N LEU A 256 -0.37 15.74 5.29
CA LEU A 256 -1.10 15.21 4.14
C LEU A 256 -2.01 14.08 4.60
N ALA A 257 -3.27 14.12 4.18
CA ALA A 257 -4.20 13.01 4.34
C ALA A 257 -4.91 12.71 3.02
N VAL A 258 -5.03 11.42 2.71
CA VAL A 258 -5.72 10.92 1.53
C VAL A 258 -6.74 9.86 1.94
N GLY A 259 -7.96 9.98 1.44
CA GLY A 259 -9.07 9.06 1.65
C GLY A 259 -10.01 9.03 0.45
N ASN A 260 -11.11 8.29 0.53
CA ASN A 260 -12.07 8.18 -0.57
C ASN A 260 -13.54 8.31 -0.12
N SER A 261 -13.81 8.26 1.17
CA SER A 261 -15.18 8.13 1.68
C SER A 261 -15.50 9.05 2.87
N ASP A 262 -16.76 9.05 3.28
CA ASP A 262 -17.23 9.73 4.50
C ASP A 262 -16.54 9.19 5.77
N GLY A 263 -16.00 7.97 5.72
CA GLY A 263 -15.21 7.38 6.80
C GLY A 263 -13.88 8.12 7.07
N ASP A 264 -13.39 8.88 6.10
CA ASP A 264 -12.12 9.60 6.18
C ASP A 264 -12.26 11.06 6.59
N LEU A 265 -13.48 11.58 6.61
CA LEU A 265 -13.71 13.02 6.79
C LEU A 265 -13.00 13.56 8.03
N GLN A 266 -13.07 12.87 9.16
CA GLN A 266 -12.45 13.33 10.40
C GLN A 266 -10.91 13.25 10.36
N MET A 267 -10.35 12.29 9.62
CA MET A 267 -8.90 12.19 9.38
C MET A 267 -8.41 13.40 8.58
N LEU A 268 -9.11 13.76 7.50
CA LEU A 268 -8.78 14.91 6.68
C LEU A 268 -8.98 16.23 7.44
N GLN A 269 -10.07 16.35 8.22
CA GLN A 269 -10.30 17.51 9.10
C GLN A 269 -9.21 17.67 10.16
N TYR A 270 -8.76 16.55 10.76
CA TYR A 270 -7.67 16.57 11.73
C TYR A 270 -6.37 17.04 11.07
N THR A 271 -6.05 16.57 9.89
CA THR A 271 -4.91 17.03 9.11
C THR A 271 -5.02 18.52 8.75
N ALA A 272 -6.21 18.98 8.36
CA ALA A 272 -6.46 20.40 8.07
C ALA A 272 -6.28 21.33 9.30
N SER A 273 -6.36 20.79 10.51
CA SER A 273 -6.12 21.54 11.74
C SER A 273 -4.63 21.76 12.08
N ASN A 274 -3.71 21.20 11.28
CA ASN A 274 -2.29 21.42 11.46
C ASN A 274 -1.94 22.91 11.17
N GLU A 275 -1.14 23.53 12.02
CA GLU A 275 -0.67 24.91 11.81
C GLU A 275 0.36 25.05 10.69
N LEU A 276 1.02 23.93 10.32
CA LEU A 276 1.93 23.87 9.18
C LEU A 276 1.13 23.81 7.88
N THR A 277 1.78 24.14 6.75
CA THR A 277 1.20 23.94 5.42
C THR A 277 0.81 22.48 5.26
N ASN A 278 -0.46 22.24 4.92
CA ASN A 278 -1.05 20.91 4.85
C ASN A 278 -1.97 20.76 3.64
N MET A 279 -2.32 19.51 3.30
CA MET A 279 -3.14 19.17 2.14
C MET A 279 -4.07 18.00 2.45
N GLN A 280 -5.28 18.07 1.92
CA GLN A 280 -6.30 17.04 2.00
C GLN A 280 -6.70 16.63 0.59
N VAL A 281 -6.76 15.30 0.35
CA VAL A 281 -7.06 14.71 -0.95
C VAL A 281 -8.13 13.64 -0.78
N TYR A 282 -9.17 13.71 -1.59
CA TYR A 282 -10.12 12.62 -1.76
C TYR A 282 -9.95 11.98 -3.15
N ILE A 283 -10.07 10.67 -3.20
CA ILE A 283 -10.20 9.91 -4.44
C ILE A 283 -11.69 9.68 -4.70
N HIS A 284 -12.20 10.22 -5.80
CA HIS A 284 -13.57 10.02 -6.23
C HIS A 284 -13.60 8.94 -7.32
N HIS A 285 -14.31 7.88 -7.06
CA HIS A 285 -14.44 6.73 -7.94
C HIS A 285 -15.45 7.00 -9.05
N THR A 286 -14.97 7.50 -10.17
CA THR A 286 -15.79 7.92 -11.32
C THR A 286 -15.67 7.00 -12.53
N ASP A 287 -14.70 6.04 -12.52
CA ASP A 287 -14.37 5.21 -13.66
C ASP A 287 -15.07 3.85 -13.62
N SER A 288 -16.21 3.75 -14.26
CA SER A 288 -16.98 2.51 -14.37
C SER A 288 -16.46 1.53 -15.41
N VAL A 289 -15.39 1.87 -16.16
CA VAL A 289 -14.85 1.04 -17.24
C VAL A 289 -13.60 0.29 -16.80
N ARG A 290 -12.70 0.97 -16.10
CA ARG A 290 -11.41 0.41 -15.65
C ARG A 290 -11.44 -0.07 -14.20
N GLU A 291 -12.45 0.45 -13.42
CA GLU A 291 -12.68 0.15 -12.01
C GLU A 291 -14.20 0.16 -11.74
N TRP A 292 -14.67 0.50 -10.56
CA TRP A 292 -16.09 0.72 -10.22
C TRP A 292 -16.34 2.21 -10.02
N ALA A 293 -17.49 2.70 -10.55
CA ALA A 293 -17.95 4.05 -10.24
C ALA A 293 -19.00 4.01 -9.12
N TYR A 294 -18.73 4.72 -8.04
CA TYR A 294 -19.64 4.82 -6.89
C TYR A 294 -19.44 6.12 -6.11
N ASP A 295 -20.46 6.54 -5.38
CA ASP A 295 -20.45 7.76 -4.58
C ASP A 295 -21.45 7.66 -3.39
N LYS A 296 -22.29 8.66 -3.19
CA LYS A 296 -23.23 8.83 -2.06
C LYS A 296 -24.26 7.72 -1.85
N ASP A 297 -24.56 6.95 -2.89
CA ASP A 297 -25.58 5.89 -2.84
C ASP A 297 -24.96 4.50 -2.61
N SER A 298 -23.63 4.43 -2.46
CA SER A 298 -22.91 3.18 -2.22
C SER A 298 -22.97 2.76 -0.75
N HIS A 299 -23.08 1.45 -0.50
CA HIS A 299 -22.95 0.88 0.85
C HIS A 299 -21.50 0.75 1.29
N ILE A 300 -20.57 0.66 0.32
CA ILE A 300 -19.13 0.58 0.51
C ILE A 300 -18.54 1.85 -0.08
N GLY A 301 -17.76 2.59 0.69
CA GLY A 301 -17.13 3.81 0.22
C GLY A 301 -18.12 4.96 -0.03
N GLU A 302 -19.19 5.11 0.79
CA GLU A 302 -20.12 6.24 0.69
C GLU A 302 -19.35 7.56 0.69
N PHE A 303 -19.53 8.39 -0.34
CA PHE A 303 -18.86 9.68 -0.49
C PHE A 303 -19.88 10.80 -0.73
N HIS A 304 -20.38 11.37 0.33
CA HIS A 304 -21.41 12.42 0.31
C HIS A 304 -21.00 13.62 1.18
N LYS A 305 -20.91 13.43 2.49
CA LYS A 305 -20.54 14.51 3.43
C LYS A 305 -19.11 14.95 3.22
N GLY A 306 -18.21 14.00 2.98
CA GLY A 306 -16.82 14.26 2.63
C GLY A 306 -16.70 15.05 1.34
N TYR A 307 -17.51 14.73 0.33
CA TYR A 307 -17.55 15.43 -0.95
C TYR A 307 -17.98 16.89 -0.79
N GLU A 308 -19.10 17.13 -0.12
CA GLU A 308 -19.62 18.48 0.12
C GLU A 308 -18.60 19.32 0.94
N TYR A 309 -18.06 18.71 2.01
CA TYR A 309 -17.09 19.40 2.86
C TYR A 309 -15.80 19.73 2.09
N ALA A 310 -15.31 18.83 1.22
CA ALA A 310 -14.13 19.06 0.41
C ALA A 310 -14.32 20.22 -0.58
N LEU A 311 -15.51 20.33 -1.20
CA LEU A 311 -15.85 21.45 -2.09
C LEU A 311 -15.87 22.79 -1.33
N ASP A 312 -16.48 22.82 -0.14
CA ASP A 312 -16.60 24.02 0.67
C ASP A 312 -15.23 24.52 1.21
N ASN A 313 -14.23 23.63 1.30
CA ASN A 313 -12.91 23.94 1.84
C ASN A 313 -11.77 23.91 0.79
N ASP A 314 -12.08 23.87 -0.51
CA ASP A 314 -11.12 23.78 -1.63
C ASP A 314 -10.11 22.61 -1.47
N TRP A 315 -10.55 21.48 -0.90
CA TRP A 315 -9.75 20.27 -0.85
C TRP A 315 -9.62 19.66 -2.25
N ILE A 316 -8.61 18.84 -2.48
CA ILE A 316 -8.46 18.14 -3.76
C ILE A 316 -9.45 16.98 -3.78
N ILE A 317 -10.23 16.89 -4.87
CA ILE A 317 -11.07 15.74 -5.20
C ILE A 317 -10.55 15.20 -6.53
N VAL A 318 -9.76 14.14 -6.48
CA VAL A 318 -9.23 13.44 -7.66
C VAL A 318 -10.37 12.71 -8.36
N ASP A 319 -10.58 13.00 -9.61
CA ASP A 319 -11.54 12.28 -10.48
C ASP A 319 -10.80 11.10 -11.13
N MET A 320 -11.09 9.89 -10.69
CA MET A 320 -10.34 8.70 -11.12
C MET A 320 -10.34 8.51 -12.64
N GLU A 321 -11.47 8.78 -13.31
CA GLU A 321 -11.58 8.64 -14.77
C GLU A 321 -10.70 9.64 -15.51
N LYS A 322 -10.61 10.89 -15.01
CA LYS A 322 -9.95 12.00 -15.71
C LYS A 322 -8.51 12.21 -15.28
N ASP A 323 -8.21 12.03 -13.99
CA ASP A 323 -6.90 12.37 -13.42
C ASP A 323 -5.92 11.21 -13.50
N TRP A 324 -6.37 9.96 -13.68
CA TRP A 324 -5.51 8.78 -13.75
C TRP A 324 -5.43 8.20 -15.16
N ALA A 325 -4.22 8.09 -15.69
CA ALA A 325 -3.94 7.42 -16.97
C ALA A 325 -4.00 5.90 -16.84
N THR A 326 -3.54 5.37 -15.72
CA THR A 326 -3.50 3.94 -15.38
C THR A 326 -4.20 3.74 -14.03
N ILE A 327 -4.93 2.63 -13.85
CA ILE A 327 -5.56 2.30 -12.57
C ILE A 327 -4.67 1.31 -11.78
N TYR A 328 -4.38 0.15 -12.36
CA TYR A 328 -3.62 -0.92 -11.72
C TYR A 328 -2.24 -1.08 -12.34
N PRO A 329 -1.25 -1.63 -11.63
CA PRO A 329 0.02 -2.06 -12.22
C PRO A 329 -0.17 -3.05 -13.37
N GLU A 330 0.76 -3.02 -14.36
CA GLU A 330 0.80 -3.98 -15.48
C GLU A 330 1.34 -5.35 -15.08
#